data_a426a570d4e6644690a8ce6f285a025e
#
_entry.id   a426a570d4e6644690a8ce6f285a025e
#
_cell.length_a   1.000
_cell.length_b   1.000
_cell.length_c   1.000
_cell.angle_alpha   90.00
_cell.angle_beta   90.00
_cell.angle_gamma   90.00
#
_symmetry.space_group_name_H-M   'P 1'
#
loop_
_entity.id
_entity.type
_entity.pdbx_description
1 polymer ?
#
loop_
_entity_poly.entity_id
_entity_poly.type
_entity_poly.pdbx_seq_one_letter_code
_entity_poly.pdbx_strand_id
1 'polypeptide(L)'
;MPARDVRRYIIMSNEGFLDDLLRSNELVPSVKTVNVIARTASVAAAPKMQVLDSLHENGPKLVEMSPEAELSLRLSKPGLKIVPEVFYHRQWERFKIHAPPATTVRTAAAKRGRKMKVAKAAVSASSVTVTVTEASGGAPIKGAQIVAFTDFDAREGASGTTGADGRATLKRLSSSRKLERVYVYAPAGFWGFYDETTTASNVSKIKLDKIDVRAASLLLNQLYGSLPANAGQGVTVGVIDSGVDGTHPDLTNVSGGLNCVSDEVRADPAAANNWRPAKKEGEHGTHVAGIIGGRGSQSGFRGVAPGVTLRSYRVFPDSGGGASNFDIAKAIDTAVADKCDIINMSLGGGPKDDLTRAAIIRSLNAGALVVVAAGNDDRKPVSFPAAFTECTAVSAMGRVGSFPKDAIGTSSVAIPKGNPQTKDFVADFSNIGPEIDVTGAGVEIVSTLPGTGHGSMSGTSMACPAVAGFAAHLLAATPALKQNVGANRSRALKDALYASCKPEGFGRDFEGFGIPLP
;
A
#
# COMPACT_ATOMS: atom_id res chain seq x y z
N MET A 1 13.33 -16.52 -33.02
CA MET A 1 12.54 -15.34 -33.41
C MET A 1 12.57 -14.41 -32.21
N PRO A 2 12.87 -13.11 -32.37
CA PRO A 2 12.78 -12.18 -31.24
C PRO A 2 11.36 -12.23 -30.67
N ALA A 3 11.26 -12.22 -29.35
CA ALA A 3 9.97 -12.13 -28.66
C ALA A 3 9.25 -10.89 -29.22
N ARG A 4 8.03 -11.07 -29.75
CA ARG A 4 7.21 -9.95 -30.24
C ARG A 4 6.93 -9.06 -29.03
N ASP A 5 7.19 -7.77 -29.17
CA ASP A 5 6.92 -6.73 -28.15
C ASP A 5 5.38 -6.61 -28.01
N VAL A 6 4.80 -7.44 -27.14
CA VAL A 6 3.36 -7.43 -26.84
C VAL A 6 3.19 -6.64 -25.54
N ARG A 7 2.24 -5.71 -25.53
CA ARG A 7 2.00 -4.82 -24.38
C ARG A 7 0.55 -4.96 -23.90
N ARG A 8 0.34 -4.59 -22.66
CA ARG A 8 -1.00 -4.60 -22.07
C ARG A 8 -1.61 -3.22 -22.09
N TYR A 9 -2.88 -3.20 -22.42
CA TYR A 9 -3.67 -1.99 -22.55
C TYR A 9 -5.06 -2.24 -21.96
N ILE A 10 -5.71 -1.14 -21.63
CA ILE A 10 -7.13 -1.14 -21.30
C ILE A 10 -7.86 -0.42 -22.42
N ILE A 11 -8.86 -1.08 -22.98
CA ILE A 11 -9.76 -0.53 -23.99
C ILE A 11 -11.04 -0.09 -23.30
N MET A 12 -11.41 1.18 -23.51
CA MET A 12 -12.65 1.76 -23.00
C MET A 12 -13.41 2.42 -24.15
N SER A 13 -14.74 2.40 -24.12
CA SER A 13 -15.59 3.18 -24.99
C SER A 13 -16.14 4.40 -24.26
N ASN A 14 -16.18 5.54 -24.94
CA ASN A 14 -16.86 6.72 -24.42
C ASN A 14 -18.39 6.57 -24.44
N GLU A 15 -18.91 5.61 -25.21
CA GLU A 15 -20.35 5.43 -25.48
C GLU A 15 -20.98 4.25 -24.75
N GLY A 16 -20.25 3.51 -23.91
CA GLY A 16 -20.79 2.39 -23.10
C GLY A 16 -21.10 1.10 -23.87
N PHE A 17 -20.82 1.02 -25.18
CA PHE A 17 -21.15 -0.12 -26.05
C PHE A 17 -19.89 -0.82 -26.58
N LEU A 18 -18.95 -1.14 -25.71
CA LEU A 18 -17.65 -1.66 -26.14
C LEU A 18 -17.76 -3.01 -26.84
N ASP A 19 -18.60 -3.93 -26.32
CA ASP A 19 -18.76 -5.26 -26.92
C ASP A 19 -19.44 -5.17 -28.31
N ASP A 20 -20.47 -4.34 -28.45
CA ASP A 20 -21.12 -4.11 -29.74
C ASP A 20 -20.17 -3.48 -30.76
N LEU A 21 -19.31 -2.55 -30.30
CA LEU A 21 -18.31 -1.92 -31.12
C LEU A 21 -17.22 -2.90 -31.57
N LEU A 22 -16.82 -3.83 -30.70
CA LEU A 22 -15.88 -4.90 -31.02
C LEU A 22 -16.52 -5.99 -31.88
N ARG A 23 -17.80 -6.31 -31.67
CA ARG A 23 -18.57 -7.28 -32.46
C ARG A 23 -18.86 -6.81 -33.89
N SER A 24 -19.15 -5.52 -34.06
CA SER A 24 -19.53 -4.96 -35.37
C SER A 24 -18.46 -5.07 -36.47
N ASN A 25 -17.28 -5.57 -36.14
CA ASN A 25 -16.14 -5.75 -37.05
C ASN A 25 -15.66 -7.19 -37.15
N GLU A 26 -16.48 -8.20 -36.84
CA GLU A 26 -16.06 -9.59 -36.81
C GLU A 26 -14.87 -9.88 -35.87
N LEU A 27 -14.66 -9.00 -34.89
CA LEU A 27 -13.64 -9.11 -33.85
C LEU A 27 -14.21 -9.87 -32.65
N VAL A 28 -14.90 -10.96 -32.92
CA VAL A 28 -15.45 -11.81 -31.86
C VAL A 28 -14.80 -13.15 -31.95
N PRO A 29 -14.57 -13.78 -30.89
CA PRO A 29 -15.51 -14.26 -29.90
C PRO A 29 -14.97 -14.53 -28.50
N SER A 30 -15.84 -14.95 -27.63
CA SER A 30 -15.54 -15.75 -26.44
C SER A 30 -14.06 -15.81 -26.06
N VAL A 31 -13.64 -15.03 -25.05
CA VAL A 31 -12.41 -15.23 -24.25
C VAL A 31 -11.26 -16.01 -24.95
N LYS A 32 -10.97 -15.72 -26.20
CA LYS A 32 -9.82 -16.31 -26.94
C LYS A 32 -9.35 -15.37 -28.03
N THR A 33 -8.11 -15.46 -28.36
CA THR A 33 -7.32 -14.67 -29.31
C THR A 33 -8.10 -14.11 -30.50
N VAL A 34 -8.16 -12.79 -30.62
CA VAL A 34 -8.70 -12.10 -31.79
C VAL A 34 -7.57 -11.74 -32.74
N ASN A 35 -7.64 -12.19 -33.98
CA ASN A 35 -6.72 -11.79 -35.04
C ASN A 35 -7.32 -10.61 -35.81
N VAL A 36 -6.70 -9.44 -35.75
CA VAL A 36 -7.07 -8.29 -36.60
C VAL A 36 -6.43 -8.49 -37.95
N ILE A 37 -7.25 -8.67 -39.01
CA ILE A 37 -6.78 -8.80 -40.38
C ILE A 37 -6.68 -7.39 -40.99
N ALA A 38 -5.47 -6.89 -41.18
CA ALA A 38 -5.24 -5.74 -42.01
C ALA A 38 -5.35 -6.17 -43.48
N ARG A 39 -6.36 -5.72 -44.21
CA ARG A 39 -6.44 -5.87 -45.67
C ARG A 39 -5.52 -4.85 -46.30
N THR A 40 -4.27 -5.14 -46.47
CA THR A 40 -3.35 -4.74 -47.54
C THR A 40 -1.90 -5.01 -47.17
N ALA A 41 -1.21 -5.74 -48.02
CA ALA A 41 0.22 -6.02 -48.12
C ALA A 41 0.76 -7.27 -47.39
N SER A 42 1.22 -8.18 -48.24
CA SER A 42 2.22 -9.26 -48.09
C SER A 42 2.47 -9.86 -46.70
N VAL A 43 1.99 -11.06 -46.53
CA VAL A 43 2.52 -12.16 -45.65
C VAL A 43 3.32 -11.75 -44.41
N ALA A 44 2.86 -10.78 -43.63
CA ALA A 44 3.21 -10.62 -42.24
C ALA A 44 2.06 -11.19 -41.40
N ALA A 45 2.38 -12.01 -40.39
CA ALA A 45 1.35 -12.59 -39.51
C ALA A 45 0.44 -11.49 -38.98
N ALA A 46 -0.88 -11.69 -39.06
CA ALA A 46 -1.89 -10.75 -38.61
C ALA A 46 -1.59 -10.20 -37.21
N PRO A 47 -1.78 -8.90 -36.97
CA PRO A 47 -1.60 -8.31 -35.64
C PRO A 47 -2.49 -9.06 -34.64
N LYS A 48 -1.91 -9.49 -33.52
CA LYS A 48 -2.62 -10.29 -32.51
C LYS A 48 -3.10 -9.38 -31.38
N MET A 49 -4.37 -9.49 -31.06
CA MET A 49 -4.96 -8.95 -29.84
C MET A 49 -5.63 -10.08 -29.08
N GLN A 50 -5.43 -10.12 -27.78
CA GLN A 50 -6.07 -11.06 -26.86
C GLN A 50 -6.76 -10.28 -25.73
N VAL A 51 -8.05 -10.53 -25.53
CA VAL A 51 -8.75 -10.06 -24.33
C VAL A 51 -8.36 -10.97 -23.17
N LEU A 52 -7.83 -10.37 -22.11
CA LEU A 52 -7.37 -11.06 -20.90
C LEU A 52 -8.46 -11.09 -19.83
N ASP A 53 -9.18 -9.98 -19.65
CA ASP A 53 -10.27 -9.85 -18.67
C ASP A 53 -11.23 -8.72 -19.08
N SER A 54 -12.39 -8.66 -18.43
CA SER A 54 -13.44 -7.66 -18.66
C SER A 54 -14.06 -7.23 -17.33
N LEU A 55 -14.22 -5.94 -17.09
CA LEU A 55 -14.89 -5.44 -15.88
C LEU A 55 -16.36 -5.88 -15.84
N HIS A 56 -17.04 -5.75 -16.97
CA HIS A 56 -18.41 -6.24 -17.20
C HIS A 56 -18.63 -6.40 -18.72
N GLU A 57 -19.76 -6.96 -19.13
CA GLU A 57 -20.00 -7.35 -20.53
C GLU A 57 -19.68 -6.23 -21.54
N ASN A 58 -20.22 -5.03 -21.34
CA ASN A 58 -19.99 -3.88 -22.22
C ASN A 58 -18.98 -2.87 -21.65
N GLY A 59 -18.18 -3.26 -20.67
CA GLY A 59 -17.24 -2.39 -19.96
C GLY A 59 -15.82 -2.47 -20.45
N PRO A 60 -14.92 -1.78 -19.76
CA PRO A 60 -13.50 -1.80 -20.04
C PRO A 60 -12.92 -3.21 -20.13
N LYS A 61 -12.03 -3.44 -21.09
CA LYS A 61 -11.36 -4.73 -21.33
C LYS A 61 -9.87 -4.58 -21.10
N LEU A 62 -9.28 -5.50 -20.33
CA LEU A 62 -7.83 -5.68 -20.28
C LEU A 62 -7.43 -6.54 -21.48
N VAL A 63 -6.51 -6.03 -22.29
CA VAL A 63 -6.07 -6.70 -23.51
C VAL A 63 -4.55 -6.74 -23.60
N GLU A 64 -4.06 -7.75 -24.28
CA GLU A 64 -2.67 -7.85 -24.71
C GLU A 64 -2.62 -7.75 -26.23
N MET A 65 -1.82 -6.82 -26.79
CA MET A 65 -1.72 -6.63 -28.22
C MET A 65 -0.33 -6.13 -28.66
N SER A 66 -0.01 -6.36 -29.93
CA SER A 66 1.19 -5.80 -30.55
C SER A 66 1.01 -4.29 -30.85
N PRO A 67 2.10 -3.52 -31.00
CA PRO A 67 2.02 -2.11 -31.39
C PRO A 67 1.29 -1.88 -32.72
N GLU A 68 1.40 -2.84 -33.64
CA GLU A 68 0.70 -2.78 -34.94
C GLU A 68 -0.83 -2.96 -34.75
N ALA A 69 -1.24 -3.87 -33.85
CA ALA A 69 -2.65 -4.05 -33.51
C ALA A 69 -3.22 -2.83 -32.79
N GLU A 70 -2.45 -2.22 -31.88
CA GLU A 70 -2.83 -0.96 -31.23
C GLU A 70 -3.06 0.15 -32.23
N LEU A 71 -2.09 0.39 -33.14
CA LEU A 71 -2.19 1.43 -34.16
C LEU A 71 -3.39 1.18 -35.08
N SER A 72 -3.56 -0.05 -35.56
CA SER A 72 -4.69 -0.44 -36.41
C SER A 72 -6.04 -0.17 -35.72
N LEU A 73 -6.14 -0.51 -34.42
CA LEU A 73 -7.36 -0.30 -33.65
C LEU A 73 -7.66 1.20 -33.45
N ARG A 74 -6.65 2.02 -33.15
CA ARG A 74 -6.80 3.48 -33.03
C ARG A 74 -7.27 4.14 -34.32
N LEU A 75 -6.75 3.69 -35.45
CA LEU A 75 -7.13 4.23 -36.76
C LEU A 75 -8.52 3.77 -37.20
N SER A 76 -8.88 2.52 -36.96
CA SER A 76 -10.17 1.96 -37.40
C SER A 76 -11.34 2.29 -36.48
N LYS A 77 -11.05 2.61 -35.19
CA LYS A 77 -12.05 2.85 -34.13
C LYS A 77 -11.70 4.08 -33.31
N PRO A 78 -11.82 5.30 -33.86
CA PRO A 78 -11.43 6.54 -33.17
C PRO A 78 -12.25 6.84 -31.90
N GLY A 79 -13.43 6.22 -31.73
CA GLY A 79 -14.23 6.32 -30.49
C GLY A 79 -13.73 5.46 -29.33
N LEU A 80 -12.72 4.59 -29.55
CA LEU A 80 -12.13 3.80 -28.49
C LEU A 80 -11.00 4.58 -27.80
N LYS A 81 -11.03 4.57 -26.48
CA LYS A 81 -9.93 5.03 -25.65
C LYS A 81 -9.04 3.83 -25.29
N ILE A 82 -7.80 3.86 -25.74
CA ILE A 82 -6.80 2.81 -25.48
C ILE A 82 -5.74 3.43 -24.59
N VAL A 83 -5.63 2.96 -23.35
CA VAL A 83 -4.67 3.44 -22.36
C VAL A 83 -3.78 2.30 -21.90
N PRO A 84 -2.52 2.56 -21.47
CA PRO A 84 -1.66 1.51 -20.93
C PRO A 84 -2.23 0.97 -19.61
N GLU A 85 -1.95 -0.30 -19.29
CA GLU A 85 -2.06 -0.81 -17.94
C GLU A 85 -1.01 -0.10 -17.07
N VAL A 86 -1.42 0.42 -15.91
CA VAL A 86 -0.55 1.10 -14.96
C VAL A 86 -0.69 0.47 -13.58
N PHE A 87 0.33 0.67 -12.74
CA PHE A 87 0.43 -0.01 -11.45
C PHE A 87 0.56 0.98 -10.32
N TYR A 88 -0.09 0.66 -9.19
CA TYR A 88 -0.04 1.38 -7.94
C TYR A 88 0.60 0.53 -6.86
N HIS A 89 1.19 1.15 -5.85
CA HIS A 89 1.97 0.49 -4.80
C HIS A 89 1.37 0.75 -3.42
N ARG A 90 1.66 -0.15 -2.46
CA ARG A 90 1.31 0.04 -1.04
C ARG A 90 2.03 1.28 -0.51
N GLN A 91 1.35 2.11 0.25
CA GLN A 91 1.90 3.34 0.81
C GLN A 91 2.34 3.14 2.26
N TRP A 92 3.42 2.37 2.46
CA TRP A 92 4.05 2.08 3.75
C TRP A 92 5.56 2.31 3.71
N GLU A 93 6.14 2.65 4.88
CA GLU A 93 7.57 2.85 5.02
C GLU A 93 8.28 1.51 5.25
N ARG A 94 8.92 0.99 4.20
CA ARG A 94 9.73 -0.24 4.28
C ARG A 94 10.89 -0.20 3.30
N PHE A 95 12.07 0.00 3.83
CA PHE A 95 13.28 0.12 3.03
C PHE A 95 13.92 -1.24 2.73
N LYS A 96 14.55 -1.35 1.58
CA LYS A 96 15.27 -2.55 1.13
C LYS A 96 16.61 -2.18 0.52
N ILE A 97 17.59 -3.07 0.64
CA ILE A 97 18.87 -2.94 -0.07
C ILE A 97 18.64 -3.31 -1.53
N HIS A 98 19.08 -2.44 -2.43
CA HIS A 98 19.03 -2.69 -3.87
C HIS A 98 20.38 -3.18 -4.41
N ALA A 99 21.48 -2.75 -3.82
CA ALA A 99 22.84 -3.15 -4.20
C ALA A 99 23.67 -3.49 -2.97
N PRO A 100 24.64 -4.42 -3.07
CA PRO A 100 25.61 -4.63 -2.01
C PRO A 100 26.54 -3.42 -1.91
N PRO A 101 27.16 -3.18 -0.73
CA PRO A 101 28.11 -2.08 -0.57
C PRO A 101 29.21 -2.19 -1.63
N ALA A 102 29.52 -1.05 -2.28
CA ALA A 102 30.55 -0.98 -3.31
C ALA A 102 31.87 -1.50 -2.74
N THR A 103 32.43 -2.49 -3.40
CA THR A 103 33.81 -2.93 -3.12
C THR A 103 34.69 -1.83 -3.66
N THR A 104 35.24 -0.95 -2.81
CA THR A 104 36.22 0.06 -3.21
C THR A 104 37.48 -0.64 -3.69
N VAL A 105 37.48 -1.06 -4.96
CA VAL A 105 38.73 -1.29 -5.67
C VAL A 105 39.26 0.10 -5.99
N ARG A 106 40.16 0.61 -5.14
CA ARG A 106 41.01 1.74 -5.53
C ARG A 106 41.79 1.29 -6.75
N THR A 107 41.31 1.61 -7.94
CA THR A 107 42.12 1.59 -9.15
C THR A 107 43.14 2.71 -9.03
N ALA A 108 44.32 2.38 -8.48
CA ALA A 108 45.49 3.17 -8.68
C ALA A 108 45.69 3.27 -10.20
N ALA A 109 45.67 4.49 -10.72
CA ALA A 109 45.90 4.76 -12.12
C ALA A 109 47.23 4.12 -12.55
N ALA A 110 47.15 3.03 -13.31
CA ALA A 110 48.28 2.35 -13.86
C ALA A 110 48.85 3.17 -15.03
N LYS A 111 49.92 3.90 -14.77
CA LYS A 111 50.86 4.28 -15.83
C LYS A 111 51.67 3.03 -16.25
N ARG A 112 51.60 2.70 -17.55
CA ARG A 112 52.51 1.85 -18.35
C ARG A 112 52.47 0.34 -18.15
N GLY A 113 51.92 -0.32 -19.13
CA GLY A 113 52.39 -1.48 -19.86
C GLY A 113 53.18 -2.58 -19.12
N ARG A 114 52.45 -3.54 -18.50
CA ARG A 114 52.93 -4.91 -18.30
C ARG A 114 51.70 -5.80 -18.11
N LYS A 115 51.61 -6.87 -18.93
CA LYS A 115 50.60 -7.92 -18.72
C LYS A 115 50.87 -8.57 -17.36
N MET A 116 50.20 -8.13 -16.32
CA MET A 116 50.11 -8.85 -15.06
C MET A 116 48.86 -9.74 -15.08
N LYS A 117 49.05 -11.03 -14.84
CA LYS A 117 47.99 -11.96 -14.48
C LYS A 117 47.25 -11.32 -13.28
N VAL A 118 46.00 -10.95 -13.51
CA VAL A 118 45.11 -10.50 -12.41
C VAL A 118 44.86 -11.74 -11.56
N ALA A 119 45.60 -11.87 -10.48
CA ALA A 119 45.20 -12.73 -9.39
C ALA A 119 43.88 -12.16 -8.87
N LYS A 120 42.79 -12.93 -8.97
CA LYS A 120 41.58 -12.67 -8.22
C LYS A 120 41.95 -12.62 -6.74
N ALA A 121 42.20 -11.43 -6.19
CA ALA A 121 42.31 -11.28 -4.76
C ALA A 121 40.98 -11.77 -4.20
N ALA A 122 41.03 -12.86 -3.44
CA ALA A 122 39.89 -13.30 -2.64
C ALA A 122 39.60 -12.14 -1.68
N VAL A 123 38.54 -11.36 -1.97
CA VAL A 123 38.03 -10.38 -1.04
C VAL A 123 37.64 -11.17 0.20
N SER A 124 38.39 -11.01 1.28
CA SER A 124 38.01 -11.52 2.59
C SER A 124 36.58 -11.01 2.84
N ALA A 125 35.62 -11.94 2.84
CA ALA A 125 34.22 -11.61 2.98
C ALA A 125 33.98 -11.22 4.45
N SER A 126 34.30 -9.95 4.79
CA SER A 126 33.95 -9.39 6.09
C SER A 126 32.44 -9.55 6.30
N SER A 127 32.07 -9.99 7.48
CA SER A 127 30.66 -10.09 7.87
C SER A 127 30.50 -9.67 9.32
N VAL A 128 29.34 -9.11 9.64
CA VAL A 128 28.95 -8.75 11.02
C VAL A 128 27.75 -9.63 11.41
N THR A 129 27.85 -10.25 12.58
CA THR A 129 26.71 -10.93 13.20
C THR A 129 25.99 -9.94 14.11
N VAL A 130 24.71 -9.76 13.83
CA VAL A 130 23.80 -8.98 14.69
C VAL A 130 22.95 -9.94 15.49
N THR A 131 22.86 -9.70 16.78
CA THR A 131 22.00 -10.46 17.70
C THR A 131 20.83 -9.57 18.13
N VAL A 132 19.62 -10.06 17.94
CA VAL A 132 18.39 -9.37 18.34
C VAL A 132 17.71 -10.15 19.44
N THR A 133 17.46 -9.48 20.58
CA THR A 133 16.85 -10.08 21.77
C THR A 133 15.72 -9.22 22.31
N GLU A 134 14.86 -9.82 23.09
CA GLU A 134 13.86 -9.12 23.89
C GLU A 134 14.53 -8.22 24.94
N ALA A 135 14.04 -6.99 25.09
CA ALA A 135 14.64 -6.01 26.02
C ALA A 135 14.48 -6.44 27.47
N SER A 136 13.33 -6.98 27.88
CA SER A 136 13.01 -7.32 29.25
C SER A 136 13.56 -8.68 29.73
N GLY A 137 13.61 -9.68 28.83
CA GLY A 137 13.96 -11.07 29.21
C GLY A 137 15.22 -11.59 28.53
N GLY A 138 15.77 -10.88 27.55
CA GLY A 138 16.96 -11.31 26.79
C GLY A 138 16.72 -12.50 25.88
N ALA A 139 15.48 -12.97 25.71
CA ALA A 139 15.15 -14.08 24.83
C ALA A 139 15.49 -13.74 23.36
N PRO A 140 16.03 -14.69 22.58
CA PRO A 140 16.35 -14.46 21.18
C PRO A 140 15.08 -14.23 20.34
N ILE A 141 15.11 -13.25 19.44
CA ILE A 141 13.99 -12.93 18.55
C ILE A 141 14.29 -13.48 17.16
N LYS A 142 13.48 -14.46 16.71
CA LYS A 142 13.50 -15.03 15.37
C LYS A 142 12.69 -14.15 14.42
N GLY A 143 13.16 -13.99 13.17
CA GLY A 143 12.41 -13.34 12.10
C GLY A 143 12.55 -11.81 12.05
N ALA A 144 13.36 -11.20 12.90
CA ALA A 144 13.69 -9.77 12.81
C ALA A 144 14.50 -9.52 11.53
N GLN A 145 14.00 -8.66 10.66
CA GLN A 145 14.68 -8.29 9.40
C GLN A 145 15.53 -7.05 9.63
N ILE A 146 16.85 -7.19 9.50
CA ILE A 146 17.81 -6.10 9.67
C ILE A 146 18.17 -5.55 8.29
N VAL A 147 18.13 -4.22 8.13
CA VAL A 147 18.52 -3.50 6.92
C VAL A 147 19.49 -2.40 7.34
N ALA A 148 20.77 -2.54 6.97
CA ALA A 148 21.84 -1.63 7.35
C ALA A 148 22.39 -0.92 6.10
N PHE A 149 22.20 0.38 6.00
CA PHE A 149 22.63 1.21 4.88
C PHE A 149 24.01 1.78 5.12
N THR A 150 24.90 1.62 4.13
CA THR A 150 26.18 2.32 4.04
C THR A 150 26.09 3.54 3.14
N ASP A 151 25.07 3.60 2.32
CA ASP A 151 24.62 4.71 1.51
C ASP A 151 23.10 4.57 1.36
N PHE A 152 22.36 5.47 1.99
CA PHE A 152 20.90 5.37 2.02
C PHE A 152 20.29 5.80 0.69
N ASP A 153 20.82 6.81 0.04
CA ASP A 153 20.27 7.31 -1.23
C ASP A 153 20.48 6.30 -2.37
N ALA A 154 21.67 5.69 -2.41
CA ALA A 154 21.98 4.63 -3.38
C ALA A 154 21.34 3.27 -3.01
N ARG A 155 20.72 3.15 -1.83
CA ARG A 155 20.20 1.88 -1.29
C ARG A 155 21.26 0.78 -1.20
N GLU A 156 22.52 1.17 -0.97
CA GLU A 156 23.64 0.27 -0.75
C GLU A 156 23.77 -0.13 0.73
N GLY A 157 24.12 -1.40 0.96
CA GLY A 157 24.30 -1.88 2.32
C GLY A 157 24.24 -3.39 2.44
N ALA A 158 23.77 -3.87 3.57
CA ALA A 158 23.58 -5.28 3.84
C ALA A 158 22.29 -5.53 4.60
N SER A 159 21.66 -6.67 4.35
CA SER A 159 20.47 -7.08 5.06
C SER A 159 20.55 -8.56 5.47
N GLY A 160 19.76 -8.93 6.47
CA GLY A 160 19.65 -10.29 6.97
C GLY A 160 18.44 -10.46 7.87
N THR A 161 18.03 -11.71 8.08
CA THR A 161 16.91 -12.05 8.96
C THR A 161 17.41 -12.98 10.06
N THR A 162 17.00 -12.75 11.30
CA THR A 162 17.43 -13.54 12.45
C THR A 162 16.85 -14.96 12.43
N GLY A 163 17.72 -15.93 12.78
CA GLY A 163 17.36 -17.31 13.01
C GLY A 163 16.70 -17.54 14.39
N ALA A 164 16.49 -18.81 14.75
CA ALA A 164 15.92 -19.20 16.05
C ALA A 164 16.79 -18.76 17.24
N ASP A 165 18.08 -18.56 17.01
CA ASP A 165 19.05 -18.07 18.00
C ASP A 165 19.10 -16.54 18.11
N GLY A 166 18.22 -15.82 17.41
CA GLY A 166 18.18 -14.37 17.35
C GLY A 166 19.30 -13.73 16.56
N ARG A 167 20.07 -14.49 15.76
CA ARG A 167 21.23 -14.01 15.03
C ARG A 167 20.99 -13.88 13.53
N ALA A 168 21.52 -12.81 12.96
CA ALA A 168 21.59 -12.60 11.51
C ALA A 168 23.03 -12.23 11.11
N THR A 169 23.48 -12.69 9.95
CA THR A 169 24.79 -12.36 9.39
C THR A 169 24.64 -11.37 8.25
N LEU A 170 25.17 -10.18 8.42
CA LEU A 170 25.24 -9.13 7.39
C LEU A 170 26.53 -9.34 6.59
N LYS A 171 26.40 -9.87 5.39
CA LYS A 171 27.54 -10.20 4.50
C LYS A 171 28.10 -8.92 3.88
N ARG A 172 29.41 -8.92 3.60
CA ARG A 172 30.16 -7.80 2.99
C ARG A 172 30.17 -6.51 3.82
N LEU A 173 29.97 -6.65 5.11
CA LEU A 173 29.99 -5.55 6.06
C LEU A 173 31.07 -5.79 7.12
N SER A 174 32.04 -4.88 7.28
CA SER A 174 33.03 -4.97 8.36
C SER A 174 32.48 -4.32 9.64
N SER A 175 32.97 -4.77 10.80
CA SER A 175 32.55 -4.25 12.11
C SER A 175 32.82 -2.74 12.29
N SER A 176 33.89 -2.22 11.64
CA SER A 176 34.25 -0.80 11.65
C SER A 176 33.53 0.03 10.57
N ARG A 177 32.68 -0.60 9.73
CA ARG A 177 31.96 0.12 8.68
C ARG A 177 30.98 1.12 9.28
N LYS A 178 31.07 2.37 8.85
CA LYS A 178 30.06 3.37 9.14
C LYS A 178 28.76 3.03 8.45
N LEU A 179 27.66 3.18 9.15
CA LEU A 179 26.31 3.02 8.69
C LEU A 179 25.59 4.36 8.76
N GLU A 180 24.91 4.73 7.70
CA GLU A 180 24.09 5.93 7.69
C GLU A 180 22.79 5.68 8.43
N ARG A 181 22.13 4.54 8.15
CA ARG A 181 20.89 4.15 8.80
C ARG A 181 20.81 2.64 9.01
N VAL A 182 20.20 2.25 10.12
CA VAL A 182 19.88 0.86 10.42
C VAL A 182 18.42 0.75 10.82
N TYR A 183 17.71 -0.13 10.14
CA TYR A 183 16.32 -0.46 10.44
C TYR A 183 16.24 -1.93 10.86
N VAL A 184 15.46 -2.22 11.90
CA VAL A 184 15.07 -3.59 12.25
C VAL A 184 13.56 -3.68 12.22
N TYR A 185 13.04 -4.33 11.19
CA TYR A 185 11.62 -4.66 11.11
C TYR A 185 11.34 -5.88 11.97
N ALA A 186 10.62 -5.66 13.05
CA ALA A 186 10.36 -6.66 14.05
C ALA A 186 9.28 -7.67 13.60
N PRO A 187 9.32 -8.91 14.09
CA PRO A 187 8.19 -9.82 14.00
C PRO A 187 7.03 -9.35 14.90
N ALA A 188 5.88 -10.00 14.76
CA ALA A 188 4.72 -9.72 15.57
C ALA A 188 5.04 -9.68 17.09
N GLY A 189 4.45 -8.71 17.79
CA GLY A 189 4.59 -8.53 19.24
C GLY A 189 5.73 -7.61 19.67
N PHE A 190 6.53 -7.09 18.75
CA PHE A 190 7.67 -6.24 19.07
C PHE A 190 7.66 -4.95 18.28
N TRP A 191 8.16 -3.87 18.89
CA TRP A 191 8.49 -2.63 18.19
C TRP A 191 9.71 -2.83 17.31
N GLY A 192 9.74 -2.15 16.15
CA GLY A 192 10.93 -2.04 15.31
C GLY A 192 12.02 -1.19 15.97
N PHE A 193 13.22 -1.20 15.38
CA PHE A 193 14.36 -0.42 15.88
C PHE A 193 14.98 0.40 14.73
N TYR A 194 15.41 1.61 15.06
CA TYR A 194 16.12 2.52 14.20
C TYR A 194 17.34 3.13 14.89
N ASP A 195 18.44 3.25 14.15
CA ASP A 195 19.63 4.00 14.55
C ASP A 195 20.27 4.63 13.31
N GLU A 196 20.91 5.78 13.48
CA GLU A 196 21.55 6.52 12.40
C GLU A 196 22.95 6.98 12.81
N THR A 197 23.80 7.21 11.77
CA THR A 197 25.18 7.69 11.97
C THR A 197 25.97 6.83 12.96
N THR A 198 25.88 5.52 12.82
CA THR A 198 26.43 4.52 13.75
C THR A 198 27.52 3.67 13.08
N THR A 199 27.98 2.62 13.74
CA THR A 199 28.87 1.61 13.17
C THR A 199 28.28 0.22 13.27
N ALA A 200 28.71 -0.67 12.39
CA ALA A 200 28.22 -2.05 12.39
C ALA A 200 28.50 -2.80 13.71
N SER A 201 29.56 -2.41 14.44
CA SER A 201 29.83 -2.97 15.78
C SER A 201 28.84 -2.50 16.84
N ASN A 202 28.42 -1.22 16.80
CA ASN A 202 27.49 -0.65 17.77
C ASN A 202 26.11 -1.33 17.69
N VAL A 203 25.65 -1.68 16.49
CA VAL A 203 24.38 -2.37 16.26
C VAL A 203 24.50 -3.89 16.25
N SER A 204 25.61 -4.45 16.74
CA SER A 204 25.80 -5.92 16.83
C SER A 204 24.89 -6.60 17.85
N LYS A 205 24.34 -5.84 18.81
CA LYS A 205 23.40 -6.29 19.83
C LYS A 205 22.24 -5.31 19.91
N ILE A 206 21.07 -5.73 19.47
CA ILE A 206 19.85 -4.93 19.44
C ILE A 206 18.83 -5.55 20.39
N LYS A 207 18.15 -4.71 21.16
CA LYS A 207 17.07 -5.10 22.05
C LYS A 207 15.78 -4.51 21.54
N LEU A 208 14.71 -5.32 21.47
CA LEU A 208 13.40 -4.85 21.05
C LEU A 208 12.41 -4.93 22.22
N ASP A 209 11.64 -3.87 22.37
CA ASP A 209 10.56 -3.80 23.35
C ASP A 209 9.32 -4.52 22.82
N LYS A 210 8.57 -5.16 23.74
CA LYS A 210 7.26 -5.73 23.40
C LYS A 210 6.22 -4.65 23.19
N ILE A 211 5.32 -4.90 22.26
CA ILE A 211 4.13 -4.08 22.05
C ILE A 211 3.08 -4.46 23.10
N ASP A 212 2.65 -3.48 23.90
CA ASP A 212 1.41 -3.58 24.66
C ASP A 212 0.27 -2.96 23.85
N VAL A 213 -0.55 -3.80 23.25
CA VAL A 213 -1.66 -3.36 22.37
C VAL A 213 -2.76 -2.57 23.12
N ARG A 214 -2.75 -2.59 24.47
CA ARG A 214 -3.70 -1.87 25.31
C ARG A 214 -3.16 -0.55 25.83
N ALA A 215 -1.90 -0.25 25.56
CA ALA A 215 -1.27 0.96 26.10
C ALA A 215 -2.04 2.21 25.68
N ALA A 216 -2.40 3.02 26.67
CA ALA A 216 -3.09 4.30 26.44
C ALA A 216 -2.22 5.30 25.64
N SER A 217 -0.90 5.07 25.62
CA SER A 217 0.07 5.86 24.85
C SER A 217 0.02 5.60 23.35
N LEU A 218 -0.56 4.50 22.86
CA LEU A 218 -0.70 4.24 21.43
C LEU A 218 -1.52 5.34 20.74
N LEU A 219 -1.08 5.83 19.59
CA LEU A 219 -1.69 6.98 18.93
C LEU A 219 -3.18 6.77 18.62
N LEU A 220 -3.57 5.60 18.13
CA LEU A 220 -4.99 5.29 17.89
C LEU A 220 -5.82 5.35 19.17
N ASN A 221 -5.29 4.85 20.30
CA ASN A 221 -5.98 4.90 21.59
C ASN A 221 -6.11 6.34 22.11
N GLN A 222 -5.10 7.18 21.90
CA GLN A 222 -5.16 8.60 22.26
C GLN A 222 -6.20 9.38 21.46
N LEU A 223 -6.31 9.10 20.15
CA LEU A 223 -7.20 9.86 19.25
C LEU A 223 -8.64 9.32 19.27
N TYR A 224 -8.81 8.00 19.32
CA TYR A 224 -10.09 7.33 19.09
C TYR A 224 -10.54 6.40 20.22
N GLY A 225 -9.77 6.29 21.31
CA GLY A 225 -10.07 5.39 22.42
C GLY A 225 -11.39 5.70 23.15
N SER A 226 -11.91 6.93 23.03
CA SER A 226 -13.20 7.34 23.58
C SER A 226 -14.41 6.82 22.78
N LEU A 227 -14.22 6.35 21.55
CA LEU A 227 -15.31 5.85 20.73
C LEU A 227 -15.92 4.57 21.33
N PRO A 228 -17.24 4.35 21.17
CA PRO A 228 -17.89 3.17 21.74
C PRO A 228 -17.43 1.86 21.08
N ALA A 229 -17.57 0.73 21.77
CA ALA A 229 -17.16 -0.58 21.25
C ALA A 229 -17.96 -1.02 20.00
N ASN A 230 -19.13 -0.45 19.77
CA ASN A 230 -19.96 -0.67 18.58
C ASN A 230 -19.83 0.45 17.55
N ALA A 231 -18.80 1.31 17.63
CA ALA A 231 -18.56 2.34 16.61
C ALA A 231 -18.56 1.74 15.21
N GLY A 232 -19.27 2.36 14.27
CA GLY A 232 -19.42 1.87 12.90
C GLY A 232 -20.46 0.76 12.71
N GLN A 233 -21.25 0.41 13.73
CA GLN A 233 -22.26 -0.67 13.63
C GLN A 233 -23.26 -0.42 12.49
N GLY A 234 -23.42 -1.43 11.64
CA GLY A 234 -24.29 -1.39 10.46
C GLY A 234 -23.71 -0.65 9.27
N VAL A 235 -22.39 -0.40 9.27
CA VAL A 235 -21.64 0.15 8.14
C VAL A 235 -20.70 -0.92 7.60
N THR A 236 -20.60 -1.02 6.28
CA THR A 236 -19.69 -1.93 5.59
C THR A 236 -18.52 -1.15 4.99
N VAL A 237 -17.30 -1.58 5.30
CA VAL A 237 -16.07 -0.98 4.75
C VAL A 237 -15.34 -1.98 3.87
N GLY A 238 -15.12 -1.61 2.61
CA GLY A 238 -14.31 -2.36 1.66
C GLY A 238 -12.83 -1.99 1.80
N VAL A 239 -11.96 -2.99 1.97
CA VAL A 239 -10.50 -2.85 2.03
C VAL A 239 -9.93 -3.34 0.71
N ILE A 240 -9.51 -2.41 -0.16
CA ILE A 240 -8.83 -2.70 -1.43
C ILE A 240 -7.32 -2.70 -1.17
N ASP A 241 -6.73 -3.90 -1.04
CA ASP A 241 -5.35 -4.04 -0.57
C ASP A 241 -4.75 -5.41 -0.95
N SER A 242 -3.76 -5.88 -0.20
CA SER A 242 -3.07 -7.16 -0.36
C SER A 242 -3.84 -8.39 0.13
N GLY A 243 -5.10 -8.22 0.52
CA GLY A 243 -5.92 -9.24 1.16
C GLY A 243 -5.89 -9.16 2.69
N VAL A 244 -6.90 -9.73 3.33
CA VAL A 244 -7.09 -9.67 4.80
C VAL A 244 -7.15 -11.08 5.38
N ASP A 245 -6.46 -11.30 6.49
CA ASP A 245 -6.60 -12.54 7.26
C ASP A 245 -7.85 -12.48 8.15
N GLY A 246 -8.99 -12.88 7.58
CA GLY A 246 -10.26 -12.97 8.30
C GLY A 246 -10.32 -14.09 9.35
N THR A 247 -9.21 -14.84 9.57
CA THR A 247 -9.10 -15.82 10.66
C THR A 247 -8.44 -15.24 11.91
N HIS A 248 -7.91 -13.99 11.81
CA HIS A 248 -7.33 -13.31 12.97
C HIS A 248 -8.41 -13.11 14.06
N PRO A 249 -8.11 -13.43 15.35
CA PRO A 249 -9.12 -13.39 16.41
C PRO A 249 -9.75 -12.02 16.64
N ASP A 250 -9.06 -10.94 16.30
CA ASP A 250 -9.59 -9.57 16.41
C ASP A 250 -10.26 -9.07 15.09
N LEU A 251 -10.34 -9.90 14.05
CA LEU A 251 -10.97 -9.57 12.76
C LEU A 251 -12.18 -10.45 12.43
N THR A 252 -12.93 -10.88 13.45
CA THR A 252 -14.12 -11.73 13.29
C THR A 252 -15.29 -11.06 12.54
N ASN A 253 -15.16 -9.79 12.19
CA ASN A 253 -16.09 -8.98 11.40
C ASN A 253 -15.76 -8.92 9.91
N VAL A 254 -14.74 -9.66 9.44
CA VAL A 254 -14.49 -9.82 8.00
C VAL A 254 -15.49 -10.82 7.43
N SER A 255 -16.42 -10.35 6.60
CA SER A 255 -17.55 -11.13 6.11
C SER A 255 -17.30 -11.80 4.75
N GLY A 256 -16.11 -11.63 4.16
CA GLY A 256 -15.75 -12.17 2.85
C GLY A 256 -15.02 -11.18 1.97
N GLY A 257 -14.95 -11.46 0.69
CA GLY A 257 -14.26 -10.62 -0.27
C GLY A 257 -14.06 -11.28 -1.63
N LEU A 258 -13.16 -10.74 -2.42
CA LEU A 258 -12.81 -11.24 -3.75
C LEU A 258 -11.31 -11.04 -4.01
N ASN A 259 -10.67 -11.98 -4.69
CA ASN A 259 -9.39 -11.77 -5.35
C ASN A 259 -9.64 -11.15 -6.73
N CYS A 260 -9.25 -9.91 -6.89
CA CYS A 260 -9.43 -9.15 -8.12
C CYS A 260 -8.21 -9.24 -9.06
N VAL A 261 -7.13 -9.93 -8.67
CA VAL A 261 -5.91 -10.07 -9.48
C VAL A 261 -6.22 -10.90 -10.73
N SER A 262 -6.42 -10.21 -11.85
CA SER A 262 -6.90 -10.80 -13.11
C SER A 262 -6.01 -11.93 -13.62
N ASP A 263 -4.69 -11.82 -13.47
CA ASP A 263 -3.76 -12.87 -13.91
C ASP A 263 -3.88 -14.15 -13.08
N GLU A 264 -4.10 -14.03 -11.77
CA GLU A 264 -4.28 -15.19 -10.90
C GLU A 264 -5.61 -15.88 -11.17
N VAL A 265 -6.69 -15.10 -11.29
CA VAL A 265 -8.04 -15.63 -11.57
C VAL A 265 -8.12 -16.24 -12.96
N ARG A 266 -7.43 -15.67 -13.95
CA ARG A 266 -7.33 -16.25 -15.29
C ARG A 266 -6.54 -17.55 -15.32
N ALA A 267 -5.49 -17.67 -14.52
CA ALA A 267 -4.69 -18.89 -14.38
C ALA A 267 -5.45 -20.00 -13.65
N ASP A 268 -6.21 -19.63 -12.62
CA ASP A 268 -7.08 -20.51 -11.82
C ASP A 268 -8.36 -19.75 -11.41
N PRO A 269 -9.51 -20.03 -12.02
CA PRO A 269 -10.76 -19.37 -11.67
C PRO A 269 -11.17 -19.53 -10.19
N ALA A 270 -10.72 -20.61 -9.51
CA ALA A 270 -11.00 -20.81 -8.09
C ALA A 270 -10.25 -19.79 -7.21
N ALA A 271 -9.16 -19.19 -7.73
CA ALA A 271 -8.41 -18.13 -7.06
C ALA A 271 -9.26 -16.88 -6.78
N ALA A 272 -10.37 -16.66 -7.49
CA ALA A 272 -11.29 -15.54 -7.21
C ALA A 272 -11.78 -15.55 -5.76
N ASN A 273 -11.93 -16.71 -5.14
CA ASN A 273 -12.36 -16.85 -3.75
C ASN A 273 -11.21 -16.67 -2.73
N ASN A 274 -9.97 -16.50 -3.19
CA ASN A 274 -8.81 -16.33 -2.34
C ASN A 274 -8.52 -14.83 -2.06
N TRP A 275 -9.38 -14.19 -1.29
CA TRP A 275 -9.24 -12.80 -0.83
C TRP A 275 -8.33 -12.64 0.40
N ARG A 276 -7.65 -13.72 0.83
CA ARG A 276 -6.70 -13.76 1.94
C ARG A 276 -5.39 -13.04 1.59
N PRO A 277 -4.50 -12.81 2.58
CA PRO A 277 -3.24 -12.12 2.34
C PRO A 277 -2.41 -12.74 1.22
N ALA A 278 -1.88 -11.91 0.34
CA ALA A 278 -0.91 -12.30 -0.68
C ALA A 278 0.33 -12.93 -0.03
N LYS A 279 1.03 -13.82 -0.74
CA LYS A 279 2.23 -14.50 -0.21
C LYS A 279 3.38 -13.54 0.07
N LYS A 280 3.50 -12.48 -0.73
CA LYS A 280 4.51 -11.45 -0.52
C LYS A 280 3.86 -10.17 -0.03
N GLU A 281 4.37 -9.65 1.09
CA GLU A 281 3.91 -8.38 1.68
C GLU A 281 2.39 -8.35 1.93
N GLY A 282 1.78 -9.53 2.16
CA GLY A 282 0.34 -9.67 2.38
C GLY A 282 -0.11 -9.22 3.76
N GLU A 283 0.83 -8.98 4.68
CA GLU A 283 0.55 -8.44 6.01
C GLU A 283 -0.11 -7.06 6.00
N HIS A 284 0.12 -6.27 4.93
CA HIS A 284 -0.33 -4.90 4.83
C HIS A 284 -1.85 -4.76 4.92
N GLY A 285 -2.63 -5.50 4.12
CA GLY A 285 -4.09 -5.42 4.14
C GLY A 285 -4.73 -5.89 5.44
N THR A 286 -4.11 -6.87 6.13
CA THR A 286 -4.55 -7.31 7.46
C THR A 286 -4.33 -6.20 8.49
N HIS A 287 -3.20 -5.49 8.40
CA HIS A 287 -2.89 -4.37 9.27
C HIS A 287 -3.87 -3.21 9.07
N VAL A 288 -4.13 -2.85 7.81
CA VAL A 288 -5.14 -1.85 7.41
C VAL A 288 -6.53 -2.19 7.95
N ALA A 289 -6.97 -3.45 7.80
CA ALA A 289 -8.27 -3.91 8.29
C ALA A 289 -8.39 -3.79 9.81
N GLY A 290 -7.32 -4.10 10.55
CA GLY A 290 -7.26 -3.94 12.00
C GLY A 290 -7.42 -2.50 12.45
N ILE A 291 -6.77 -1.55 11.78
CA ILE A 291 -6.90 -0.11 12.08
C ILE A 291 -8.36 0.34 11.92
N ILE A 292 -9.03 -0.10 10.86
CA ILE A 292 -10.45 0.25 10.64
C ILE A 292 -11.33 -0.36 11.72
N GLY A 293 -11.27 -1.69 11.89
CA GLY A 293 -12.32 -2.42 12.58
C GLY A 293 -11.88 -3.56 13.49
N GLY A 294 -10.64 -3.54 13.99
CA GLY A 294 -10.18 -4.53 14.99
C GLY A 294 -11.07 -4.54 16.22
N ARG A 295 -11.59 -5.72 16.59
CA ARG A 295 -12.59 -5.87 17.68
C ARG A 295 -12.01 -5.97 19.07
N GLY A 296 -10.76 -6.39 19.20
CA GLY A 296 -10.09 -6.53 20.49
C GLY A 296 -10.68 -7.59 21.41
N SER A 297 -11.44 -8.52 20.87
CA SER A 297 -12.19 -9.50 21.65
C SER A 297 -11.30 -10.44 22.45
N GLN A 298 -10.07 -10.66 22.04
CA GLN A 298 -9.11 -11.50 22.76
C GLN A 298 -7.88 -10.72 23.24
N SER A 299 -7.27 -9.91 22.38
CA SER A 299 -6.06 -9.17 22.71
C SER A 299 -6.31 -7.90 23.53
N GLY A 300 -7.49 -7.30 23.36
CA GLY A 300 -7.82 -5.94 23.81
C GLY A 300 -7.39 -4.84 22.85
N PHE A 301 -6.77 -5.20 21.71
CA PHE A 301 -6.51 -4.25 20.62
C PHE A 301 -7.84 -3.81 19.97
N ARG A 302 -8.01 -2.50 19.76
CA ARG A 302 -9.20 -1.97 19.09
C ARG A 302 -8.81 -1.07 17.93
N GLY A 303 -9.45 -1.30 16.77
CA GLY A 303 -9.50 -0.34 15.66
C GLY A 303 -10.42 0.83 15.97
N VAL A 304 -10.52 1.76 15.01
CA VAL A 304 -11.30 2.99 15.17
C VAL A 304 -12.80 2.71 15.22
N ALA A 305 -13.28 1.75 14.41
CA ALA A 305 -14.69 1.40 14.30
C ALA A 305 -14.92 -0.13 14.44
N PRO A 306 -14.83 -0.70 15.66
CA PRO A 306 -14.91 -2.14 15.88
C PRO A 306 -16.24 -2.78 15.47
N GLY A 307 -17.30 -1.98 15.34
CA GLY A 307 -18.65 -2.43 14.97
C GLY A 307 -18.88 -2.62 13.47
N VAL A 308 -17.96 -2.20 12.61
CA VAL A 308 -18.12 -2.31 11.15
C VAL A 308 -18.14 -3.77 10.67
N THR A 309 -18.72 -3.98 9.50
CA THR A 309 -18.47 -5.17 8.68
C THR A 309 -17.33 -4.85 7.72
N LEU A 310 -16.34 -5.73 7.61
CA LEU A 310 -15.20 -5.59 6.69
C LEU A 310 -15.36 -6.54 5.50
N ARG A 311 -14.97 -6.08 4.32
CA ARG A 311 -14.83 -6.90 3.12
C ARG A 311 -13.45 -6.69 2.50
N SER A 312 -12.84 -7.78 2.03
CA SER A 312 -11.47 -7.77 1.48
C SER A 312 -11.50 -7.87 -0.04
N TYR A 313 -10.93 -6.91 -0.74
CA TYR A 313 -10.73 -6.95 -2.20
C TYR A 313 -9.24 -6.95 -2.49
N ARG A 314 -8.71 -8.13 -2.79
CA ARG A 314 -7.29 -8.30 -3.01
C ARG A 314 -6.93 -7.87 -4.43
N VAL A 315 -6.01 -6.90 -4.55
CA VAL A 315 -5.49 -6.36 -5.82
C VAL A 315 -3.98 -6.54 -6.00
N PHE A 316 -3.26 -6.91 -4.93
CA PHE A 316 -1.82 -7.19 -5.02
C PHE A 316 -1.57 -8.68 -5.23
N PRO A 317 -0.74 -9.04 -6.24
CA PRO A 317 -0.52 -10.44 -6.58
C PRO A 317 0.40 -11.18 -5.60
N ASP A 318 0.26 -12.50 -5.52
CA ASP A 318 1.13 -13.42 -4.77
C ASP A 318 2.62 -13.30 -5.17
N SER A 319 2.89 -12.98 -6.43
CA SER A 319 4.24 -12.76 -6.95
C SER A 319 4.92 -11.52 -6.38
N GLY A 320 4.15 -10.61 -5.77
CA GLY A 320 4.59 -9.27 -5.37
C GLY A 320 4.50 -8.27 -6.53
N GLY A 321 4.83 -7.03 -6.26
CA GLY A 321 4.74 -5.93 -7.23
C GLY A 321 3.55 -5.02 -6.99
N GLY A 322 3.19 -4.21 -7.99
CA GLY A 322 2.08 -3.26 -7.95
C GLY A 322 0.72 -3.90 -8.22
N ALA A 323 -0.34 -3.18 -7.84
CA ALA A 323 -1.72 -3.48 -8.21
C ALA A 323 -2.07 -2.81 -9.54
N SER A 324 -2.61 -3.56 -10.50
CA SER A 324 -3.05 -3.03 -11.78
C SER A 324 -4.24 -2.08 -11.60
N ASN A 325 -4.29 -0.99 -12.35
CA ASN A 325 -5.46 -0.10 -12.37
C ASN A 325 -6.73 -0.82 -12.83
N PHE A 326 -6.61 -1.87 -13.64
CA PHE A 326 -7.74 -2.71 -14.01
C PHE A 326 -8.28 -3.49 -12.82
N ASP A 327 -7.40 -4.14 -12.04
CA ASP A 327 -7.77 -4.90 -10.85
C ASP A 327 -8.35 -3.98 -9.75
N ILE A 328 -7.81 -2.76 -9.63
CA ILE A 328 -8.34 -1.74 -8.70
C ILE A 328 -9.74 -1.30 -9.12
N ALA A 329 -9.97 -1.01 -10.41
CA ALA A 329 -11.30 -0.64 -10.89
C ALA A 329 -12.30 -1.77 -10.68
N LYS A 330 -11.91 -3.03 -10.93
CA LYS A 330 -12.71 -4.22 -10.64
C LYS A 330 -13.05 -4.33 -9.15
N ALA A 331 -12.08 -4.08 -8.27
CA ALA A 331 -12.29 -4.10 -6.83
C ALA A 331 -13.27 -3.01 -6.36
N ILE A 332 -13.16 -1.78 -6.91
CA ILE A 332 -14.08 -0.69 -6.59
C ILE A 332 -15.51 -1.05 -7.05
N ASP A 333 -15.67 -1.50 -8.28
CA ASP A 333 -17.00 -1.87 -8.81
C ASP A 333 -17.61 -3.04 -8.02
N THR A 334 -16.79 -4.02 -7.60
CA THR A 334 -17.24 -5.12 -6.75
C THR A 334 -17.65 -4.63 -5.36
N ALA A 335 -16.87 -3.73 -4.76
CA ALA A 335 -17.21 -3.14 -3.45
C ALA A 335 -18.54 -2.37 -3.49
N VAL A 336 -18.82 -1.67 -4.60
CA VAL A 336 -20.11 -1.01 -4.84
C VAL A 336 -21.25 -2.03 -4.97
N ALA A 337 -21.04 -3.10 -5.74
CA ALA A 337 -22.02 -4.18 -5.90
C ALA A 337 -22.32 -4.87 -4.55
N ASP A 338 -21.32 -5.05 -3.72
CA ASP A 338 -21.39 -5.59 -2.36
C ASP A 338 -21.94 -4.56 -1.33
N LYS A 339 -22.34 -3.37 -1.78
CA LYS A 339 -22.91 -2.28 -0.96
C LYS A 339 -22.00 -1.81 0.16
N CYS A 340 -20.70 -1.73 -0.10
CA CYS A 340 -19.78 -1.05 0.81
C CYS A 340 -20.15 0.44 0.89
N ASP A 341 -20.21 0.96 2.11
CA ASP A 341 -20.50 2.37 2.39
C ASP A 341 -19.25 3.24 2.27
N ILE A 342 -18.10 2.65 2.57
CA ILE A 342 -16.78 3.29 2.53
C ILE A 342 -15.82 2.31 1.84
N ILE A 343 -14.93 2.85 1.02
CA ILE A 343 -13.85 2.11 0.36
C ILE A 343 -12.52 2.71 0.80
N ASN A 344 -11.69 1.90 1.43
CA ASN A 344 -10.32 2.26 1.82
C ASN A 344 -9.32 1.77 0.79
N MET A 345 -8.50 2.69 0.27
CA MET A 345 -7.41 2.40 -0.66
C MET A 345 -6.08 2.88 -0.09
N SER A 346 -5.36 2.00 0.60
CA SER A 346 -4.04 2.26 1.15
C SER A 346 -2.95 2.00 0.09
N LEU A 347 -3.09 2.64 -1.08
CA LEU A 347 -2.24 2.48 -2.26
C LEU A 347 -2.12 3.80 -3.04
N GLY A 348 -1.04 3.94 -3.83
CA GLY A 348 -0.78 5.13 -4.62
C GLY A 348 0.52 5.03 -5.42
N GLY A 349 1.07 6.17 -5.87
CA GLY A 349 2.36 6.24 -6.57
C GLY A 349 2.31 5.88 -8.05
N GLY A 350 1.13 5.66 -8.62
CA GLY A 350 0.93 5.48 -10.05
C GLY A 350 0.69 6.81 -10.79
N PRO A 351 0.71 6.80 -12.12
CA PRO A 351 0.31 7.94 -12.91
C PRO A 351 -1.20 8.17 -12.85
N LYS A 352 -1.64 9.36 -13.24
CA LYS A 352 -3.06 9.65 -13.45
C LYS A 352 -3.65 8.70 -14.49
N ASP A 353 -4.75 8.02 -14.15
CA ASP A 353 -5.49 7.19 -15.11
C ASP A 353 -6.99 7.38 -15.02
N ASP A 354 -7.66 7.31 -16.17
CA ASP A 354 -9.08 7.59 -16.28
C ASP A 354 -9.95 6.38 -15.88
N LEU A 355 -9.41 5.16 -15.91
CA LEU A 355 -10.16 3.96 -15.53
C LEU A 355 -10.44 3.95 -14.03
N THR A 356 -9.40 4.12 -13.22
CA THR A 356 -9.53 4.21 -11.75
C THR A 356 -10.41 5.39 -11.36
N ARG A 357 -10.22 6.57 -11.99
CA ARG A 357 -11.07 7.74 -11.74
C ARG A 357 -12.54 7.47 -12.04
N ALA A 358 -12.83 6.84 -13.18
CA ALA A 358 -14.20 6.49 -13.55
C ALA A 358 -14.86 5.53 -12.54
N ALA A 359 -14.11 4.55 -12.03
CA ALA A 359 -14.59 3.64 -10.98
C ALA A 359 -14.88 4.39 -9.67
N ILE A 360 -14.01 5.32 -9.26
CA ILE A 360 -14.21 6.18 -8.09
C ILE A 360 -15.48 7.02 -8.24
N ILE A 361 -15.70 7.64 -9.41
CA ILE A 361 -16.92 8.42 -9.69
C ILE A 361 -18.17 7.54 -9.59
N ARG A 362 -18.14 6.30 -10.12
CA ARG A 362 -19.25 5.35 -9.98
C ARG A 362 -19.52 5.01 -8.51
N SER A 363 -18.47 4.81 -7.72
CA SER A 363 -18.56 4.55 -6.28
C SER A 363 -19.26 5.72 -5.55
N LEU A 364 -18.84 6.96 -5.79
CA LEU A 364 -19.48 8.14 -5.20
C LEU A 364 -20.95 8.27 -5.62
N ASN A 365 -21.26 8.02 -6.89
CA ASN A 365 -22.63 8.07 -7.40
C ASN A 365 -23.51 6.98 -6.78
N ALA A 366 -22.93 5.85 -6.39
CA ALA A 366 -23.60 4.79 -5.62
C ALA A 366 -23.73 5.13 -4.12
N GLY A 367 -23.05 6.18 -3.65
CA GLY A 367 -23.12 6.67 -2.27
C GLY A 367 -22.02 6.13 -1.36
N ALA A 368 -20.97 5.50 -1.90
CA ALA A 368 -19.81 5.04 -1.13
C ALA A 368 -18.72 6.12 -1.11
N LEU A 369 -18.16 6.42 0.07
CA LEU A 369 -17.02 7.32 0.23
C LEU A 369 -15.72 6.59 -0.08
N VAL A 370 -14.84 7.20 -0.87
CA VAL A 370 -13.51 6.65 -1.19
C VAL A 370 -12.43 7.42 -0.43
N VAL A 371 -11.70 6.73 0.46
CA VAL A 371 -10.61 7.27 1.27
C VAL A 371 -9.29 6.69 0.76
N VAL A 372 -8.30 7.56 0.50
CA VAL A 372 -7.07 7.18 -0.21
C VAL A 372 -5.83 7.76 0.45
N ALA A 373 -4.78 6.95 0.55
CA ALA A 373 -3.47 7.36 1.07
C ALA A 373 -2.78 8.36 0.11
N ALA A 374 -2.27 9.47 0.63
CA ALA A 374 -1.67 10.56 -0.16
C ALA A 374 -0.36 10.20 -0.86
N GLY A 375 0.37 9.21 -0.33
CA GLY A 375 1.69 8.81 -0.83
C GLY A 375 2.81 9.02 0.18
N ASN A 376 3.94 8.31 -0.03
CA ASN A 376 5.10 8.31 0.87
C ASN A 376 6.39 8.58 0.10
N ASP A 377 6.45 9.71 -0.60
CA ASP A 377 7.58 10.08 -1.47
C ASP A 377 8.33 11.31 -0.96
N ASP A 378 8.46 11.46 0.36
CA ASP A 378 9.27 12.52 1.00
C ASP A 378 8.83 13.94 0.57
N ARG A 379 7.62 14.36 0.93
CA ARG A 379 7.07 15.69 0.64
C ARG A 379 6.79 15.99 -0.84
N LYS A 380 6.77 14.99 -1.71
CA LYS A 380 6.35 15.19 -3.10
C LYS A 380 4.84 15.51 -3.18
N PRO A 381 4.36 15.98 -4.35
CA PRO A 381 2.94 16.18 -4.56
C PRO A 381 2.11 14.92 -4.29
N VAL A 382 0.86 15.11 -3.87
CA VAL A 382 -0.08 14.01 -3.62
C VAL A 382 -0.15 13.08 -4.83
N SER A 383 0.00 11.80 -4.60
CA SER A 383 0.02 10.79 -5.65
C SER A 383 -1.39 10.38 -6.10
N PHE A 384 -1.52 9.88 -7.34
CA PHE A 384 -2.77 9.25 -7.74
C PHE A 384 -2.90 7.86 -7.11
N PRO A 385 -4.16 7.45 -6.77
CA PRO A 385 -5.42 8.11 -7.09
C PRO A 385 -5.89 9.17 -6.07
N ALA A 386 -5.16 9.40 -4.95
CA ALA A 386 -5.54 10.37 -3.92
C ALA A 386 -5.69 11.80 -4.47
N ALA A 387 -4.89 12.17 -5.47
CA ALA A 387 -4.96 13.49 -6.11
C ALA A 387 -6.22 13.73 -6.97
N PHE A 388 -7.12 12.76 -7.10
CA PHE A 388 -8.45 13.02 -7.67
C PHE A 388 -9.34 13.71 -6.66
N THR A 389 -9.98 14.80 -7.03
CA THR A 389 -10.90 15.59 -6.18
C THR A 389 -12.11 14.79 -5.68
N GLU A 390 -12.40 13.68 -6.34
CA GLU A 390 -13.44 12.73 -5.97
C GLU A 390 -13.07 11.89 -4.73
N CYS A 391 -11.78 11.76 -4.42
CA CYS A 391 -11.30 11.04 -3.24
C CYS A 391 -11.37 11.89 -1.95
N THR A 392 -11.17 11.24 -0.81
CA THR A 392 -10.68 11.87 0.42
C THR A 392 -9.21 11.53 0.56
N ALA A 393 -8.34 12.48 0.30
CA ALA A 393 -6.88 12.32 0.35
C ALA A 393 -6.37 12.47 1.79
N VAL A 394 -5.63 11.47 2.27
CA VAL A 394 -5.18 11.40 3.67
C VAL A 394 -3.66 11.44 3.76
N SER A 395 -3.12 12.49 4.40
CA SER A 395 -1.72 12.59 4.82
C SER A 395 -1.46 11.89 6.15
N ALA A 396 -0.20 11.69 6.52
CA ALA A 396 0.19 10.97 7.72
C ALA A 396 0.79 11.88 8.79
N MET A 397 0.28 11.78 10.01
CA MET A 397 0.83 12.41 11.21
C MET A 397 1.28 11.36 12.24
N GLY A 398 2.17 11.77 13.13
CA GLY A 398 2.60 11.02 14.29
C GLY A 398 2.63 11.88 15.54
N ARG A 399 2.85 11.24 16.71
CA ARG A 399 2.98 11.91 18.00
C ARG A 399 4.20 11.39 18.75
N VAL A 400 5.14 12.26 19.11
CA VAL A 400 6.30 11.89 19.92
C VAL A 400 5.84 11.40 21.29
N GLY A 401 6.28 10.20 21.67
CA GLY A 401 5.88 9.52 22.91
C GLY A 401 4.73 8.53 22.74
N SER A 402 4.20 8.34 21.53
CA SER A 402 3.27 7.25 21.23
C SER A 402 3.97 5.94 20.85
N PHE A 403 5.29 5.95 20.71
CA PHE A 403 6.16 4.81 20.42
C PHE A 403 7.52 4.97 21.13
N PRO A 404 8.34 3.90 21.26
CA PRO A 404 9.68 3.99 21.83
C PRO A 404 10.59 4.96 21.08
N LYS A 405 11.49 5.61 21.79
CA LYS A 405 12.41 6.65 21.21
C LYS A 405 13.38 6.14 20.16
N ASP A 406 13.63 4.85 20.12
CA ASP A 406 14.46 4.13 19.17
C ASP A 406 13.66 3.26 18.18
N ALA A 407 12.32 3.43 18.15
CA ALA A 407 11.48 2.80 17.14
C ALA A 407 11.68 3.45 15.76
N ILE A 408 11.30 2.73 14.71
CA ILE A 408 11.46 3.16 13.31
C ILE A 408 10.82 4.54 13.07
N GLY A 409 9.68 4.83 13.71
CA GLY A 409 8.98 6.10 13.57
C GLY A 409 9.78 7.34 13.99
N THR A 410 10.88 7.16 14.75
CA THR A 410 11.79 8.25 15.09
C THR A 410 12.45 8.86 13.84
N SER A 411 12.70 8.04 12.81
CA SER A 411 13.23 8.52 11.52
C SER A 411 12.25 9.41 10.77
N SER A 412 10.97 9.36 11.12
CA SER A 412 9.89 10.07 10.41
C SER A 412 9.48 11.39 11.07
N VAL A 413 10.16 11.77 12.17
CA VAL A 413 9.87 13.01 12.89
C VAL A 413 10.42 14.20 12.12
N ALA A 414 9.57 14.90 11.39
CA ALA A 414 9.96 16.02 10.53
C ALA A 414 9.49 17.39 11.04
N ILE A 415 10.08 18.41 10.46
CA ILE A 415 9.64 19.81 10.60
C ILE A 415 8.69 20.13 9.41
N PRO A 416 7.59 20.88 9.60
CA PRO A 416 7.23 21.54 10.84
C PRO A 416 6.75 20.55 11.90
N LYS A 417 7.32 20.66 13.07
CA LYS A 417 6.77 20.04 14.28
C LYS A 417 5.48 20.79 14.58
N GLY A 418 4.37 20.10 14.62
CA GLY A 418 3.08 20.68 14.88
C GLY A 418 2.96 21.32 16.27
N ASN A 419 1.81 21.17 16.87
CA ASN A 419 1.52 21.73 18.16
C ASN A 419 2.52 21.27 19.24
N PRO A 420 3.35 22.17 19.81
CA PRO A 420 4.34 21.79 20.84
C PRO A 420 3.72 21.15 22.07
N GLN A 421 2.44 21.45 22.38
CA GLN A 421 1.73 20.92 23.53
C GLN A 421 1.36 19.44 23.32
N THR A 422 0.96 19.06 22.11
CA THR A 422 0.58 17.67 21.77
C THR A 422 1.77 16.85 21.30
N LYS A 423 2.89 17.48 20.91
CA LYS A 423 4.06 16.84 20.28
C LYS A 423 3.75 16.15 18.95
N ASP A 424 2.70 16.60 18.29
CA ASP A 424 2.29 16.11 16.99
C ASP A 424 3.18 16.64 15.87
N PHE A 425 3.36 15.84 14.83
CA PHE A 425 4.14 16.18 13.66
C PHE A 425 3.55 15.52 12.41
N VAL A 426 3.73 16.15 11.25
CA VAL A 426 3.49 15.48 9.96
C VAL A 426 4.70 14.62 9.64
N ALA A 427 4.47 13.34 9.33
CA ALA A 427 5.54 12.42 8.96
C ALA A 427 6.34 12.95 7.76
N ASP A 428 7.68 12.84 7.77
CA ASP A 428 8.54 13.35 6.70
C ASP A 428 8.29 12.66 5.36
N PHE A 429 7.95 11.39 5.38
CA PHE A 429 7.61 10.62 4.18
C PHE A 429 6.29 11.07 3.53
N SER A 430 5.35 11.67 4.28
CA SER A 430 4.01 11.97 3.76
C SER A 430 4.07 12.96 2.59
N ASN A 431 3.43 12.62 1.47
CA ASN A 431 3.21 13.55 0.38
C ASN A 431 2.31 14.71 0.84
N ILE A 432 2.48 15.86 0.20
CA ILE A 432 1.84 17.13 0.55
C ILE A 432 1.25 17.81 -0.69
N GLY A 433 0.35 18.74 -0.48
CA GLY A 433 -0.24 19.55 -1.56
C GLY A 433 -1.65 20.00 -1.27
N PRO A 434 -2.20 20.87 -2.14
CA PRO A 434 -3.55 21.39 -2.00
C PRO A 434 -4.63 20.31 -2.08
N GLU A 435 -4.31 19.12 -2.57
CA GLU A 435 -5.21 17.97 -2.67
C GLU A 435 -5.41 17.25 -1.33
N ILE A 436 -4.58 17.53 -0.31
CA ILE A 436 -4.78 16.94 1.02
C ILE A 436 -6.11 17.43 1.60
N ASP A 437 -6.98 16.47 1.86
CA ASP A 437 -8.27 16.75 2.51
C ASP A 437 -8.15 16.73 4.04
N VAL A 438 -7.52 15.69 4.59
CA VAL A 438 -7.36 15.47 6.04
C VAL A 438 -6.04 14.80 6.36
N THR A 439 -5.63 14.84 7.63
CA THR A 439 -4.50 14.05 8.13
C THR A 439 -4.97 12.99 9.12
N GLY A 440 -4.25 11.86 9.19
CA GLY A 440 -4.59 10.75 10.07
C GLY A 440 -3.38 10.16 10.79
N ALA A 441 -3.62 9.30 11.78
CA ALA A 441 -2.58 8.57 12.51
C ALA A 441 -1.84 7.61 11.57
N GLY A 442 -0.57 7.90 11.25
CA GLY A 442 0.20 7.17 10.24
C GLY A 442 1.62 6.77 10.64
N VAL A 443 2.08 7.11 11.85
CA VAL A 443 3.45 6.76 12.32
C VAL A 443 3.37 5.81 13.49
N GLU A 444 4.05 4.65 13.35
CA GLU A 444 4.12 3.59 14.37
C GLU A 444 2.73 3.13 14.84
N ILE A 445 1.87 2.88 13.91
CA ILE A 445 0.51 2.44 14.20
C ILE A 445 0.51 0.93 14.44
N VAL A 446 0.14 0.54 15.65
CA VAL A 446 -0.02 -0.86 16.02
C VAL A 446 -1.34 -1.39 15.50
N SER A 447 -1.31 -2.56 14.83
CA SER A 447 -2.51 -3.23 14.34
C SER A 447 -2.28 -4.74 14.14
N THR A 448 -3.32 -5.44 13.68
CA THR A 448 -3.31 -6.90 13.43
C THR A 448 -2.36 -7.29 12.31
N LEU A 449 -1.70 -8.44 12.45
CA LEU A 449 -0.88 -9.10 11.43
C LEU A 449 -1.45 -10.48 11.13
N PRO A 450 -1.19 -11.07 9.95
CA PRO A 450 -1.65 -12.43 9.64
C PRO A 450 -1.29 -13.43 10.74
N GLY A 451 -2.23 -14.32 11.08
CA GLY A 451 -2.14 -15.23 12.21
C GLY A 451 -2.87 -14.69 13.44
N THR A 452 -2.15 -14.43 14.53
CA THR A 452 -2.76 -13.98 15.81
C THR A 452 -2.05 -12.77 16.41
N GLY A 453 -1.05 -12.24 15.70
CA GLY A 453 -0.15 -11.23 16.25
C GLY A 453 -0.54 -9.80 15.87
N HIS A 454 0.16 -8.86 16.50
CA HIS A 454 0.08 -7.43 16.19
C HIS A 454 1.47 -6.89 15.92
N GLY A 455 1.56 -5.84 15.13
CA GLY A 455 2.83 -5.17 14.83
C GLY A 455 2.61 -3.71 14.50
N SER A 456 3.71 -2.98 14.46
CA SER A 456 3.73 -1.57 14.12
C SER A 456 4.12 -1.35 12.65
N MET A 457 3.43 -0.42 11.99
CA MET A 457 3.76 0.06 10.65
C MET A 457 3.60 1.57 10.56
N SER A 458 4.36 2.19 9.65
CA SER A 458 4.27 3.62 9.31
C SER A 458 3.95 3.81 7.83
N GLY A 459 3.20 4.86 7.51
CA GLY A 459 2.80 5.21 6.14
C GLY A 459 1.47 5.94 6.09
N THR A 460 1.21 6.64 4.99
CA THR A 460 -0.13 7.16 4.70
C THR A 460 -1.15 6.03 4.55
N SER A 461 -0.68 4.80 4.30
CA SER A 461 -1.47 3.56 4.36
C SER A 461 -2.07 3.25 5.72
N MET A 462 -1.50 3.73 6.82
CA MET A 462 -2.02 3.55 8.19
C MET A 462 -2.92 4.73 8.59
N ALA A 463 -2.63 5.91 8.06
CA ALA A 463 -3.47 7.10 8.24
C ALA A 463 -4.85 6.97 7.55
N CYS A 464 -4.85 6.48 6.32
CA CYS A 464 -6.04 6.27 5.51
C CYS A 464 -7.12 5.42 6.23
N PRO A 465 -6.82 4.21 6.75
CA PRO A 465 -7.79 3.37 7.45
C PRO A 465 -8.27 3.99 8.78
N ALA A 466 -7.46 4.78 9.48
CA ALA A 466 -7.91 5.49 10.67
C ALA A 466 -9.03 6.48 10.33
N VAL A 467 -8.87 7.23 9.24
CA VAL A 467 -9.88 8.15 8.71
C VAL A 467 -11.11 7.39 8.19
N ALA A 468 -10.92 6.28 7.47
CA ALA A 468 -12.03 5.44 6.97
C ALA A 468 -12.86 4.86 8.13
N GLY A 469 -12.20 4.41 9.20
CA GLY A 469 -12.87 3.93 10.42
C GLY A 469 -13.66 5.05 11.10
N PHE A 470 -13.11 6.25 11.19
CA PHE A 470 -13.83 7.37 11.77
C PHE A 470 -15.03 7.82 10.91
N ALA A 471 -14.88 7.83 9.59
CA ALA A 471 -16.01 8.07 8.68
C ALA A 471 -17.12 7.01 8.85
N ALA A 472 -16.75 5.75 9.10
CA ALA A 472 -17.73 4.70 9.41
C ALA A 472 -18.45 4.94 10.74
N HIS A 473 -17.73 5.44 11.77
CA HIS A 473 -18.35 5.86 13.02
C HIS A 473 -19.36 7.00 12.78
N LEU A 474 -18.99 8.07 12.06
CA LEU A 474 -19.86 9.19 11.75
C LEU A 474 -21.14 8.74 11.01
N LEU A 475 -21.00 7.89 10.01
CA LEU A 475 -22.14 7.34 9.26
C LEU A 475 -23.05 6.52 10.18
N ALA A 476 -22.49 5.72 11.07
CA ALA A 476 -23.27 4.91 12.02
C ALA A 476 -23.99 5.78 13.08
N ALA A 477 -23.32 6.79 13.59
CA ALA A 477 -23.80 7.63 14.68
C ALA A 477 -24.79 8.72 14.23
N THR A 478 -24.84 9.03 12.92
CA THR A 478 -25.65 10.16 12.39
C THR A 478 -26.79 9.65 11.51
N PRO A 479 -28.01 9.44 12.05
CA PRO A 479 -29.15 8.92 11.27
C PRO A 479 -29.45 9.67 9.98
N ALA A 480 -29.29 11.01 9.98
CA ALA A 480 -29.50 11.85 8.80
C ALA A 480 -28.58 11.49 7.62
N LEU A 481 -27.35 11.07 7.89
CA LEU A 481 -26.42 10.62 6.84
C LEU A 481 -26.87 9.31 6.18
N LYS A 482 -27.46 8.40 6.96
CA LYS A 482 -28.00 7.12 6.45
C LYS A 482 -29.24 7.29 5.57
N GLN A 483 -30.00 8.35 5.76
CA GLN A 483 -31.19 8.64 4.95
C GLN A 483 -30.85 9.16 3.55
N ASN A 484 -29.67 9.72 3.37
CA ASN A 484 -29.19 10.13 2.06
C ASN A 484 -28.89 8.92 1.17
N VAL A 485 -29.04 9.06 -0.14
CA VAL A 485 -28.78 8.02 -1.14
C VAL A 485 -27.88 8.54 -2.26
N GLY A 486 -27.20 7.62 -2.93
CA GLY A 486 -26.35 7.94 -4.08
C GLY A 486 -25.31 9.02 -3.75
N ALA A 487 -24.98 9.87 -4.72
CA ALA A 487 -23.98 10.92 -4.58
C ALA A 487 -24.24 11.90 -3.42
N ASN A 488 -25.47 12.09 -3.01
CA ASN A 488 -25.79 12.95 -1.86
C ASN A 488 -25.30 12.33 -0.55
N ARG A 489 -25.33 10.99 -0.42
CA ARG A 489 -24.82 10.31 0.78
C ARG A 489 -23.29 10.44 0.88
N SER A 490 -22.56 10.15 -0.18
CA SER A 490 -21.11 10.25 -0.18
C SER A 490 -20.63 11.67 0.09
N ARG A 491 -21.29 12.69 -0.52
CA ARG A 491 -21.00 14.10 -0.27
C ARG A 491 -21.29 14.50 1.17
N ALA A 492 -22.48 14.21 1.69
CA ALA A 492 -22.85 14.54 3.06
C ALA A 492 -21.92 13.90 4.09
N LEU A 493 -21.47 12.66 3.84
CA LEU A 493 -20.50 11.99 4.71
C LEU A 493 -19.13 12.66 4.62
N LYS A 494 -18.68 13.05 3.42
CA LYS A 494 -17.42 13.79 3.21
C LYS A 494 -17.46 15.14 3.95
N ASP A 495 -18.56 15.88 3.83
CA ASP A 495 -18.75 17.16 4.52
C ASP A 495 -18.76 17.00 6.05
N ALA A 496 -19.45 15.98 6.58
CA ALA A 496 -19.46 15.67 8.00
C ALA A 496 -18.07 15.29 8.53
N LEU A 497 -17.30 14.53 7.74
CA LEU A 497 -15.92 14.19 8.08
C LEU A 497 -15.07 15.45 8.19
N TYR A 498 -15.17 16.37 7.24
CA TYR A 498 -14.40 17.63 7.25
C TYR A 498 -14.81 18.53 8.41
N ALA A 499 -16.11 18.60 8.73
CA ALA A 499 -16.61 19.37 9.86
C ALA A 499 -16.15 18.84 11.22
N SER A 500 -15.77 17.56 11.32
CA SER A 500 -15.23 16.95 12.54
C SER A 500 -13.72 17.16 12.74
N CYS A 501 -13.04 17.74 11.74
CA CYS A 501 -11.60 17.91 11.79
C CYS A 501 -11.16 19.01 12.75
N LYS A 502 -10.06 18.75 13.45
CA LYS A 502 -9.35 19.73 14.28
C LYS A 502 -8.00 20.03 13.65
N PRO A 503 -7.73 21.29 13.26
CA PRO A 503 -6.41 21.68 12.77
C PRO A 503 -5.36 21.58 13.88
N GLU A 504 -4.18 21.04 13.55
CA GLU A 504 -3.01 20.97 14.44
C GLU A 504 -2.01 22.11 14.18
N GLY A 505 -2.25 22.92 13.15
CA GLY A 505 -1.39 24.06 12.79
C GLY A 505 -0.21 23.67 11.89
N PHE A 506 -0.30 22.53 11.20
CA PHE A 506 0.73 22.12 10.23
C PHE A 506 0.64 22.92 8.93
N GLY A 507 -0.50 23.50 8.63
CA GLY A 507 -0.81 24.21 7.39
C GLY A 507 -1.57 23.35 6.38
N ARG A 508 -2.35 24.04 5.52
CA ARG A 508 -3.34 23.41 4.63
C ARG A 508 -2.78 22.31 3.74
N ASP A 509 -1.58 22.51 3.17
CA ASP A 509 -0.96 21.52 2.26
C ASP A 509 -0.46 20.26 2.98
N PHE A 510 -0.39 20.27 4.31
CA PHE A 510 0.08 19.17 5.15
C PHE A 510 -1.06 18.40 5.81
N GLU A 511 -2.07 19.11 6.31
CA GLU A 511 -3.13 18.53 7.13
C GLU A 511 -4.54 18.63 6.56
N GLY A 512 -4.71 19.36 5.46
CA GLY A 512 -6.02 19.62 4.92
C GLY A 512 -6.90 20.39 5.88
N PHE A 513 -8.08 19.84 6.24
CA PHE A 513 -8.94 20.35 7.29
C PHE A 513 -8.47 20.02 8.71
N GLY A 514 -7.45 19.14 8.85
CA GLY A 514 -6.91 18.68 10.13
C GLY A 514 -7.18 17.20 10.40
N ILE A 515 -7.10 16.79 11.67
CA ILE A 515 -7.38 15.42 12.11
C ILE A 515 -8.86 15.27 12.40
N PRO A 516 -9.58 14.33 11.77
CA PRO A 516 -10.96 14.03 12.13
C PRO A 516 -10.99 13.32 13.49
N LEU A 517 -11.71 13.90 14.46
CA LEU A 517 -11.77 13.45 15.86
C LEU A 517 -13.22 13.39 16.36
N PRO A 518 -13.47 12.55 17.41
CA PRO A 518 -14.75 12.48 18.09
C PRO A 518 -15.19 13.78 18.73
#